data_179701247b37a8d2a4c9ff27541e5676
#
_entry.id   179701247b37a8d2a4c9ff27541e5676
#
_cell.length_a   1.000
_cell.length_b   1.000
_cell.length_c   1.000
_cell.angle_alpha   90.00
_cell.angle_beta   90.00
_cell.angle_gamma   90.00
#
_symmetry.space_group_name_H-M   'P 1'
#
loop_
_entity.id
_entity.type
_entity.pdbx_description
1 polymer ?
#
loop_
_entity_poly.entity_id
_entity_poly.type
_entity_poly.pdbx_seq_one_letter_code
_entity_poly.pdbx_strand_id
1 'polypeptide(L)'
;MTIFGESAGAMNCNILCASPMAKGLFRACISQSGAFMSSMSMVTQQQAEMLGSMFVQQLQKSSIEELRAMDAKSLTGTGVNFMACTPIIDGKVLTDEVYRLYELGQYADVPVMLMYNSDEGAVVEIETAEQYKAQMNGLPQNYVDSVLAIYPADTDEQAYYSVRDVVRDLNFGWPAYAWATLQKKTGKSAVYSAYLAQKSDRTVYAKGNRRGAAHADDIMYLNGSFLKEAERYPQEATVSEIMQQYWVNFAKTMNPNGAGLPEWPVYEEGKKTVMQFNNGATLIETPNMVGISLIDRFMQYVRKVKAEASGQ
;
A
#
# COMPACT_ATOMS: atom_id res chain seq x y z
N MET A 1 -7.94 -10.53 -18.90
CA MET A 1 -8.15 -10.67 -17.44
C MET A 1 -7.63 -9.42 -16.77
N THR A 2 -8.31 -8.90 -15.75
CA THR A 2 -7.83 -7.83 -14.86
C THR A 2 -7.49 -8.48 -13.52
N ILE A 3 -6.31 -8.22 -12.98
CA ILE A 3 -5.93 -8.64 -11.63
C ILE A 3 -6.27 -7.53 -10.65
N PHE A 4 -6.65 -7.90 -9.43
CA PHE A 4 -6.91 -6.93 -8.37
C PHE A 4 -6.63 -7.52 -7.00
N GLY A 5 -6.37 -6.67 -6.04
CA GLY A 5 -6.13 -7.07 -4.66
C GLY A 5 -6.13 -5.90 -3.70
N GLU A 6 -6.29 -6.23 -2.43
CA GLU A 6 -6.23 -5.30 -1.30
C GLU A 6 -5.08 -5.70 -0.38
N SER A 7 -4.37 -4.71 0.23
CA SER A 7 -3.28 -4.93 1.18
C SER A 7 -2.18 -5.83 0.61
N ALA A 8 -1.90 -6.96 1.21
CA ALA A 8 -0.94 -7.96 0.69
C ALA A 8 -1.32 -8.44 -0.72
N GLY A 9 -2.62 -8.55 -1.04
CA GLY A 9 -3.10 -8.86 -2.38
C GLY A 9 -2.76 -7.77 -3.39
N ALA A 10 -2.84 -6.50 -3.02
CA ALA A 10 -2.43 -5.36 -3.84
C ALA A 10 -0.91 -5.36 -4.06
N MET A 11 -0.14 -5.64 -3.02
CA MET A 11 1.31 -5.81 -3.09
C MET A 11 1.69 -6.94 -4.05
N ASN A 12 0.98 -8.08 -4.00
CA ASN A 12 1.18 -9.18 -4.95
C ASN A 12 0.84 -8.77 -6.39
N CYS A 13 -0.22 -7.98 -6.61
CA CYS A 13 -0.54 -7.42 -7.92
C CYS A 13 0.60 -6.54 -8.46
N ASN A 14 1.19 -5.70 -7.61
CA ASN A 14 2.35 -4.87 -7.97
C ASN A 14 3.57 -5.72 -8.35
N ILE A 15 3.86 -6.79 -7.60
CA ILE A 15 4.92 -7.76 -7.90
C ILE A 15 4.65 -8.46 -9.23
N LEU A 16 3.43 -8.91 -9.50
CA LEU A 16 3.06 -9.53 -10.76
C LEU A 16 3.23 -8.56 -11.95
N CYS A 17 2.93 -7.27 -11.76
CA CYS A 17 3.23 -6.25 -12.77
C CYS A 17 4.74 -6.12 -13.02
N ALA A 18 5.59 -6.23 -12.00
CA ALA A 18 7.04 -6.15 -12.10
C ALA A 18 7.71 -7.44 -12.59
N SER A 19 7.00 -8.58 -12.51
CA SER A 19 7.55 -9.89 -12.85
C SER A 19 7.61 -10.14 -14.36
N PRO A 20 8.77 -10.49 -14.93
CA PRO A 20 8.86 -10.90 -16.33
C PRO A 20 8.06 -12.18 -16.63
N MET A 21 7.86 -13.06 -15.63
CA MET A 21 7.09 -14.30 -15.78
C MET A 21 5.58 -14.08 -15.94
N ALA A 22 5.07 -12.96 -15.45
CA ALA A 22 3.64 -12.63 -15.52
C ALA A 22 3.28 -11.71 -16.72
N LYS A 23 4.28 -11.29 -17.49
CA LYS A 23 4.07 -10.40 -18.65
C LYS A 23 3.14 -11.05 -19.68
N GLY A 24 2.07 -10.31 -20.03
CA GLY A 24 1.08 -10.78 -21.01
C GLY A 24 -0.04 -11.68 -20.43
N LEU A 25 0.01 -12.04 -19.14
CA LEU A 25 -1.03 -12.87 -18.51
C LEU A 25 -2.28 -12.08 -18.10
N PHE A 26 -2.17 -10.77 -17.97
CA PHE A 26 -3.27 -9.85 -17.65
C PHE A 26 -3.15 -8.55 -18.45
N ARG A 27 -4.24 -7.81 -18.53
CA ARG A 27 -4.32 -6.57 -19.32
C ARG A 27 -4.53 -5.30 -18.50
N ALA A 28 -4.82 -5.43 -17.20
CA ALA A 28 -5.04 -4.31 -16.29
C ALA A 28 -4.87 -4.77 -14.84
N CYS A 29 -4.59 -3.82 -13.94
CA CYS A 29 -4.37 -4.08 -12.53
C CYS A 29 -5.13 -3.05 -11.68
N ILE A 30 -5.74 -3.50 -10.57
CA ILE A 30 -6.29 -2.65 -9.53
C ILE A 30 -5.57 -2.97 -8.22
N SER A 31 -4.97 -1.95 -7.62
CA SER A 31 -4.24 -2.06 -6.36
C SER A 31 -4.91 -1.20 -5.29
N GLN A 32 -5.37 -1.82 -4.22
CA GLN A 32 -6.04 -1.16 -3.11
C GLN A 32 -5.18 -1.30 -1.86
N SER A 33 -4.70 -0.17 -1.35
CA SER A 33 -3.91 -0.11 -0.10
C SER A 33 -2.69 -1.02 -0.12
N GLY A 34 -1.86 -0.96 -1.19
CA GLY A 34 -0.63 -1.74 -1.21
C GLY A 34 0.20 -1.65 -2.48
N ALA A 35 1.52 -1.48 -2.30
CA ALA A 35 2.52 -1.66 -3.35
C ALA A 35 3.92 -1.86 -2.74
N PHE A 36 4.74 -2.69 -3.35
CA PHE A 36 6.15 -2.87 -2.97
C PHE A 36 7.04 -1.83 -3.67
N MET A 37 6.94 -0.57 -3.24
CA MET A 37 7.78 0.53 -3.76
C MET A 37 8.91 0.92 -2.81
N SER A 38 8.91 0.41 -1.56
CA SER A 38 9.97 0.67 -0.59
C SER A 38 11.11 -0.35 -0.73
N SER A 39 12.33 0.13 -0.88
CA SER A 39 13.54 -0.69 -0.90
C SER A 39 13.89 -1.34 0.46
N MET A 40 13.17 -0.97 1.52
CA MET A 40 13.42 -1.51 2.86
C MET A 40 12.74 -2.87 3.11
N SER A 41 11.88 -3.32 2.21
CA SER A 41 11.00 -4.48 2.43
C SER A 41 11.40 -5.74 1.67
N MET A 42 12.36 -5.66 0.74
CA MET A 42 12.74 -6.79 -0.10
C MET A 42 14.13 -7.29 0.26
N VAL A 43 14.27 -8.60 0.29
CA VAL A 43 15.54 -9.29 0.57
C VAL A 43 15.95 -10.15 -0.64
N THR A 44 17.25 -10.38 -0.79
CA THR A 44 17.76 -11.33 -1.78
C THR A 44 17.43 -12.77 -1.38
N GLN A 45 17.47 -13.69 -2.35
CA GLN A 45 17.30 -15.12 -2.07
C GLN A 45 18.28 -15.60 -0.98
N GLN A 46 19.54 -15.21 -1.04
CA GLN A 46 20.55 -15.60 -0.04
C GLN A 46 20.19 -15.12 1.38
N GLN A 47 19.71 -13.88 1.50
CA GLN A 47 19.26 -13.34 2.79
C GLN A 47 18.03 -14.09 3.31
N ALA A 48 17.08 -14.42 2.43
CA ALA A 48 15.88 -15.19 2.79
C ALA A 48 16.25 -16.62 3.25
N GLU A 49 17.18 -17.29 2.59
CA GLU A 49 17.68 -18.62 2.97
C GLU A 49 18.37 -18.59 4.34
N MET A 50 19.14 -17.51 4.64
CA MET A 50 19.74 -17.31 5.96
C MET A 50 18.65 -17.12 7.04
N LEU A 51 17.66 -16.27 6.80
CA LEU A 51 16.52 -16.07 7.73
C LEU A 51 15.74 -17.36 7.94
N GLY A 52 15.49 -18.11 6.88
CA GLY A 52 14.85 -19.42 6.93
C GLY A 52 15.64 -20.43 7.78
N SER A 53 16.97 -20.47 7.64
CA SER A 53 17.85 -21.32 8.42
C SER A 53 17.82 -20.97 9.91
N MET A 54 17.82 -19.67 10.24
CA MET A 54 17.67 -19.21 11.62
C MET A 54 16.31 -19.62 12.20
N PHE A 55 15.24 -19.53 11.42
CA PHE A 55 13.89 -19.95 11.84
C PHE A 55 13.83 -21.47 12.12
N VAL A 56 14.44 -22.30 11.27
CA VAL A 56 14.54 -23.77 11.48
C VAL A 56 15.25 -24.07 12.79
N GLN A 57 16.37 -23.39 13.06
CA GLN A 57 17.13 -23.55 14.31
C GLN A 57 16.33 -23.11 15.54
N GLN A 58 15.60 -22.00 15.45
CA GLN A 58 14.74 -21.51 16.54
C GLN A 58 13.68 -22.56 16.92
N LEU A 59 13.16 -23.30 15.94
CA LEU A 59 12.21 -24.39 16.14
C LEU A 59 12.88 -25.70 16.60
N GLN A 60 14.20 -25.71 16.82
CA GLN A 60 14.99 -26.90 17.15
C GLN A 60 14.79 -28.03 16.11
N LYS A 61 14.71 -27.63 14.83
CA LYS A 61 14.62 -28.54 13.68
C LYS A 61 15.91 -28.50 12.88
N SER A 62 16.14 -29.55 12.09
CA SER A 62 17.36 -29.70 11.27
C SER A 62 17.06 -29.75 9.78
N SER A 63 15.79 -29.94 9.39
CA SER A 63 15.42 -30.07 7.97
C SER A 63 14.02 -29.54 7.65
N ILE A 64 13.78 -29.33 6.36
CA ILE A 64 12.46 -28.94 5.82
C ILE A 64 11.45 -30.07 6.01
N GLU A 65 11.88 -31.34 5.94
CA GLU A 65 11.05 -32.52 6.16
C GLU A 65 10.49 -32.53 7.59
N GLU A 66 11.30 -32.20 8.57
CA GLU A 66 10.85 -32.05 9.96
C GLU A 66 9.83 -30.92 10.12
N LEU A 67 10.03 -29.77 9.43
CA LEU A 67 9.05 -28.67 9.45
C LEU A 67 7.73 -29.09 8.79
N ARG A 68 7.77 -29.82 7.68
CA ARG A 68 6.56 -30.32 7.00
C ARG A 68 5.79 -31.34 7.82
N ALA A 69 6.46 -32.04 8.73
CA ALA A 69 5.85 -32.98 9.66
C ALA A 69 5.20 -32.32 10.88
N MET A 70 5.44 -31.02 11.09
CA MET A 70 4.85 -30.29 12.21
C MET A 70 3.36 -30.00 11.95
N ASP A 71 2.59 -29.91 13.04
CA ASP A 71 1.22 -29.38 12.96
C ASP A 71 1.23 -27.91 12.52
N ALA A 72 0.35 -27.55 11.60
CA ALA A 72 0.29 -26.19 11.03
C ALA A 72 0.08 -25.10 12.08
N LYS A 73 -0.73 -25.37 13.13
CA LYS A 73 -0.95 -24.42 14.23
C LYS A 73 0.33 -24.21 15.05
N SER A 74 1.09 -25.28 15.29
CA SER A 74 2.38 -25.19 15.98
C SER A 74 3.38 -24.37 15.16
N LEU A 75 3.40 -24.56 13.83
CA LEU A 75 4.27 -23.81 12.92
C LEU A 75 3.92 -22.32 12.89
N THR A 76 2.63 -21.97 12.78
CA THR A 76 2.17 -20.58 12.74
C THR A 76 2.12 -19.90 14.11
N GLY A 77 1.93 -20.65 15.20
CA GLY A 77 1.89 -20.17 16.57
C GLY A 77 3.25 -19.81 17.17
N THR A 78 4.36 -20.14 16.51
CA THR A 78 5.72 -19.86 16.96
C THR A 78 6.18 -18.42 16.72
N GLY A 79 5.27 -17.50 16.37
CA GLY A 79 5.63 -16.13 16.05
C GLY A 79 6.45 -16.07 14.76
N VAL A 80 6.06 -16.84 13.74
CA VAL A 80 6.61 -16.68 12.38
C VAL A 80 6.65 -15.19 12.11
N ASN A 81 7.83 -14.63 12.11
CA ASN A 81 8.00 -13.22 11.87
C ASN A 81 7.46 -12.96 10.45
N PHE A 82 6.42 -12.13 10.34
CA PHE A 82 5.84 -11.74 9.05
C PHE A 82 6.92 -11.32 8.06
N MET A 83 8.04 -10.78 8.54
CA MET A 83 9.22 -10.42 7.76
C MET A 83 9.93 -11.63 7.13
N ALA A 84 9.77 -12.84 7.67
CA ALA A 84 10.35 -14.06 7.10
C ALA A 84 9.56 -14.58 5.88
N CYS A 85 8.35 -14.04 5.63
CA CYS A 85 7.48 -14.42 4.52
C CYS A 85 7.34 -13.32 3.47
N THR A 86 8.26 -12.35 3.43
CA THR A 86 8.24 -11.27 2.42
C THR A 86 8.67 -11.80 1.05
N PRO A 87 8.21 -11.17 -0.04
CA PRO A 87 8.72 -11.45 -1.38
C PRO A 87 10.23 -11.24 -1.47
N ILE A 88 10.89 -12.09 -2.23
CA ILE A 88 12.34 -12.08 -2.39
C ILE A 88 12.75 -11.75 -3.82
N ILE A 89 13.94 -11.19 -3.98
CA ILE A 89 14.60 -11.02 -5.28
C ILE A 89 15.32 -12.34 -5.58
N ASP A 90 14.67 -13.19 -6.40
CA ASP A 90 15.15 -14.54 -6.73
C ASP A 90 15.78 -14.64 -8.13
N GLY A 91 15.79 -13.53 -8.87
CA GLY A 91 16.29 -13.46 -10.24
C GLY A 91 15.38 -14.13 -11.29
N LYS A 92 14.19 -14.61 -10.90
CA LYS A 92 13.22 -15.28 -11.78
C LYS A 92 11.85 -14.60 -11.75
N VAL A 93 11.17 -14.65 -10.59
CA VAL A 93 9.89 -13.95 -10.37
C VAL A 93 10.16 -12.45 -10.26
N LEU A 94 11.16 -12.06 -9.48
CA LEU A 94 11.65 -10.70 -9.39
C LEU A 94 13.15 -10.68 -9.68
N THR A 95 13.53 -9.94 -10.70
CA THR A 95 14.93 -9.79 -11.15
C THR A 95 15.67 -8.68 -10.42
N ASP A 96 14.91 -7.76 -9.79
CA ASP A 96 15.43 -6.63 -9.00
C ASP A 96 14.36 -6.13 -8.02
N GLU A 97 14.64 -5.11 -7.23
CA GLU A 97 13.64 -4.40 -6.44
C GLU A 97 12.53 -3.82 -7.34
N VAL A 98 11.27 -3.94 -6.93
CA VAL A 98 10.11 -3.49 -7.73
C VAL A 98 10.26 -2.01 -8.14
N TYR A 99 10.65 -1.14 -7.21
CA TYR A 99 10.88 0.28 -7.53
C TYR A 99 11.90 0.43 -8.66
N ARG A 100 13.01 -0.29 -8.60
CA ARG A 100 14.07 -0.24 -9.61
C ARG A 100 13.59 -0.73 -10.97
N LEU A 101 12.81 -1.80 -11.01
CA LEU A 101 12.20 -2.31 -12.24
C LEU A 101 11.28 -1.28 -12.90
N TYR A 102 10.47 -0.55 -12.10
CA TYR A 102 9.66 0.54 -12.61
C TYR A 102 10.50 1.74 -13.07
N GLU A 103 11.55 2.10 -12.35
CA GLU A 103 12.47 3.17 -12.74
C GLU A 103 13.15 2.90 -14.08
N LEU A 104 13.44 1.63 -14.37
CA LEU A 104 14.05 1.16 -15.62
C LEU A 104 13.03 0.87 -16.73
N GLY A 105 11.72 0.97 -16.48
CA GLY A 105 10.69 0.59 -17.44
C GLY A 105 10.59 -0.92 -17.69
N GLN A 106 11.12 -1.73 -16.79
CA GLN A 106 11.17 -3.20 -16.88
C GLN A 106 10.01 -3.87 -16.14
N TYR A 107 8.79 -3.55 -16.54
CA TYR A 107 7.55 -4.09 -15.96
C TYR A 107 6.48 -4.29 -17.05
N ALA A 108 5.36 -4.90 -16.72
CA ALA A 108 4.21 -4.98 -17.60
C ALA A 108 3.47 -3.64 -17.62
N ASP A 109 3.67 -2.83 -18.65
CA ASP A 109 2.99 -1.54 -18.83
C ASP A 109 1.52 -1.77 -19.20
N VAL A 110 0.68 -1.89 -18.19
CA VAL A 110 -0.78 -2.06 -18.29
C VAL A 110 -1.50 -0.94 -17.54
N PRO A 111 -2.74 -0.57 -17.92
CA PRO A 111 -3.52 0.37 -17.15
C PRO A 111 -3.70 -0.07 -15.70
N VAL A 112 -3.57 0.89 -14.77
CA VAL A 112 -3.68 0.63 -13.34
C VAL A 112 -4.65 1.59 -12.66
N MET A 113 -5.39 1.07 -11.67
CA MET A 113 -6.12 1.84 -10.68
C MET A 113 -5.46 1.65 -9.31
N LEU A 114 -5.09 2.76 -8.67
CA LEU A 114 -4.37 2.79 -7.39
C LEU A 114 -5.25 3.50 -6.36
N MET A 115 -5.55 2.87 -5.24
CA MET A 115 -6.35 3.46 -4.18
C MET A 115 -5.72 3.21 -2.81
N TYR A 116 -5.95 4.12 -1.88
CA TYR A 116 -5.70 3.92 -0.45
C TYR A 116 -6.78 4.62 0.39
N ASN A 117 -6.86 4.26 1.66
CA ASN A 117 -7.90 4.73 2.57
C ASN A 117 -7.40 5.90 3.45
N SER A 118 -8.31 6.70 3.96
CA SER A 118 -7.99 7.94 4.69
C SER A 118 -7.47 7.72 6.11
N ASP A 119 -7.72 6.58 6.72
CA ASP A 119 -7.32 6.24 8.09
C ASP A 119 -6.67 4.85 8.17
N GLU A 120 -5.78 4.54 7.22
CA GLU A 120 -5.05 3.27 7.11
C GLU A 120 -4.31 2.89 8.39
N GLY A 121 -3.81 3.88 9.10
CA GLY A 121 -3.08 3.71 10.35
C GLY A 121 -3.93 3.42 11.58
N ALA A 122 -5.25 3.31 11.44
CA ALA A 122 -6.16 3.03 12.56
C ALA A 122 -5.93 1.67 13.26
N VAL A 123 -5.02 0.86 12.73
CA VAL A 123 -4.58 -0.42 13.32
C VAL A 123 -3.36 -0.28 14.24
N VAL A 124 -2.71 0.89 14.28
CA VAL A 124 -1.51 1.13 15.09
C VAL A 124 -1.90 1.52 16.51
N GLU A 125 -1.25 0.87 17.49
CA GLU A 125 -1.44 1.09 18.92
C GLU A 125 -0.25 1.88 19.50
N ILE A 126 -0.18 3.19 19.24
CA ILE A 126 0.71 4.14 19.92
C ILE A 126 -0.18 5.16 20.62
N GLU A 127 0.00 5.30 21.94
CA GLU A 127 -0.88 6.08 22.78
C GLU A 127 -0.25 7.40 23.29
N THR A 128 1.09 7.48 23.31
CA THR A 128 1.79 8.65 23.89
C THR A 128 2.74 9.31 22.89
N ALA A 129 2.96 10.61 23.10
CA ALA A 129 3.93 11.41 22.36
C ALA A 129 5.36 10.87 22.52
N GLU A 130 5.69 10.33 23.68
CA GLU A 130 7.00 9.72 23.97
C GLU A 130 7.19 8.45 23.12
N GLN A 131 6.21 7.55 23.10
CA GLN A 131 6.25 6.33 22.29
C GLN A 131 6.38 6.66 20.80
N TYR A 132 5.66 7.67 20.30
CA TYR A 132 5.76 8.10 18.91
C TYR A 132 7.15 8.66 18.59
N LYS A 133 7.68 9.56 19.42
CA LYS A 133 9.02 10.13 19.23
C LYS A 133 10.12 9.07 19.31
N ALA A 134 9.94 8.05 20.14
CA ALA A 134 10.88 6.93 20.26
C ALA A 134 11.00 6.12 18.94
N GLN A 135 9.95 6.09 18.07
CA GLN A 135 10.04 5.45 16.75
C GLN A 135 11.01 6.16 15.79
N MET A 136 11.38 7.40 16.09
CA MET A 136 12.31 8.19 15.28
C MET A 136 13.77 8.09 15.75
N ASN A 137 14.03 7.28 16.78
CA ASN A 137 15.40 7.07 17.28
C ASN A 137 16.28 6.48 16.17
N GLY A 138 17.44 7.10 15.96
CA GLY A 138 18.38 6.71 14.90
C GLY A 138 18.18 7.41 13.55
N LEU A 139 17.11 8.19 13.37
CA LEU A 139 17.00 9.07 12.20
C LEU A 139 17.87 10.32 12.36
N PRO A 140 18.43 10.88 11.28
CA PRO A 140 19.09 12.19 11.31
C PRO A 140 18.14 13.28 11.83
N GLN A 141 18.65 14.19 12.68
CA GLN A 141 17.81 15.18 13.38
C GLN A 141 16.97 16.06 12.43
N ASN A 142 17.53 16.45 11.29
CA ASN A 142 16.81 17.25 10.28
C ASN A 142 15.59 16.52 9.68
N TYR A 143 15.60 15.16 9.65
CA TYR A 143 14.43 14.39 9.27
C TYR A 143 13.42 14.34 10.41
N VAL A 144 13.86 14.15 11.66
CA VAL A 144 12.99 14.18 12.83
C VAL A 144 12.22 15.50 12.91
N ASP A 145 12.92 16.63 12.77
CA ASP A 145 12.32 17.98 12.79
C ASP A 145 11.29 18.13 11.65
N SER A 146 11.61 17.64 10.46
CA SER A 146 10.71 17.70 9.31
C SER A 146 9.47 16.81 9.49
N VAL A 147 9.63 15.64 10.09
CA VAL A 147 8.51 14.73 10.42
C VAL A 147 7.61 15.39 11.45
N LEU A 148 8.15 15.92 12.55
CA LEU A 148 7.38 16.54 13.62
C LEU A 148 6.68 17.86 13.18
N ALA A 149 7.23 18.56 12.19
CA ALA A 149 6.58 19.74 11.60
C ALA A 149 5.31 19.39 10.79
N ILE A 150 5.25 18.18 10.22
CA ILE A 150 4.10 17.72 9.40
C ILE A 150 3.16 16.83 10.23
N TYR A 151 3.71 16.03 11.12
CA TYR A 151 3.03 15.07 11.98
C TYR A 151 3.38 15.37 13.45
N PRO A 152 2.75 16.40 14.05
CA PRO A 152 3.13 16.90 15.36
C PRO A 152 2.84 15.91 16.49
N ALA A 153 3.63 16.01 17.59
CA ALA A 153 3.50 15.16 18.76
C ALA A 153 3.79 15.98 20.06
N ASP A 154 3.19 17.15 20.18
CA ASP A 154 3.31 17.98 21.39
C ASP A 154 2.41 17.45 22.51
N THR A 155 1.34 16.73 22.15
CA THR A 155 0.43 16.06 23.08
C THR A 155 0.22 14.61 22.66
N ASP A 156 -0.26 13.75 23.59
CA ASP A 156 -0.60 12.34 23.29
C ASP A 156 -1.70 12.26 22.24
N GLU A 157 -2.69 13.14 22.25
CA GLU A 157 -3.74 13.20 21.24
C GLU A 157 -3.17 13.50 19.84
N GLN A 158 -2.26 14.46 19.73
CA GLN A 158 -1.58 14.74 18.47
C GLN A 158 -0.79 13.51 17.99
N ALA A 159 0.00 12.91 18.86
CA ALA A 159 0.79 11.74 18.56
C ALA A 159 -0.08 10.56 18.09
N TYR A 160 -1.22 10.32 18.75
CA TYR A 160 -2.19 9.30 18.39
C TYR A 160 -2.68 9.43 16.93
N TYR A 161 -2.95 10.65 16.46
CA TYR A 161 -3.36 10.86 15.08
C TYR A 161 -2.18 10.94 14.12
N SER A 162 -1.07 11.55 14.53
CA SER A 162 0.13 11.71 13.69
C SER A 162 0.74 10.38 13.30
N VAL A 163 0.85 9.41 14.21
CA VAL A 163 1.37 8.07 13.88
C VAL A 163 0.50 7.38 12.82
N ARG A 164 -0.82 7.55 12.91
CA ARG A 164 -1.77 6.98 11.94
C ARG A 164 -1.60 7.61 10.57
N ASP A 165 -1.42 8.93 10.52
CA ASP A 165 -1.16 9.66 9.29
C ASP A 165 0.18 9.28 8.67
N VAL A 166 1.25 9.13 9.50
CA VAL A 166 2.56 8.62 9.02
C VAL A 166 2.42 7.22 8.43
N VAL A 167 1.73 6.32 9.13
CA VAL A 167 1.53 4.94 8.66
C VAL A 167 0.74 4.92 7.34
N ARG A 168 -0.34 5.72 7.23
CA ARG A 168 -1.07 5.88 5.96
C ARG A 168 -0.15 6.35 4.84
N ASP A 169 0.59 7.42 5.07
CA ASP A 169 1.37 8.07 4.03
C ASP A 169 2.60 7.25 3.63
N LEU A 170 3.29 6.62 4.60
CA LEU A 170 4.49 5.82 4.37
C LEU A 170 4.19 4.49 3.67
N ASN A 171 3.14 3.79 4.13
CA ASN A 171 2.89 2.41 3.68
C ASN A 171 1.91 2.31 2.51
N PHE A 172 1.09 3.35 2.28
CA PHE A 172 0.03 3.30 1.27
C PHE A 172 0.03 4.52 0.34
N GLY A 173 0.05 5.73 0.88
CA GLY A 173 0.00 6.97 0.10
C GLY A 173 1.23 7.17 -0.78
N TRP A 174 2.41 7.11 -0.20
CA TRP A 174 3.66 7.23 -0.95
C TRP A 174 3.88 6.07 -1.94
N PRO A 175 3.65 4.79 -1.62
CA PRO A 175 3.78 3.72 -2.60
C PRO A 175 2.83 3.87 -3.80
N ALA A 176 1.59 4.30 -3.59
CA ALA A 176 0.66 4.60 -4.68
C ALA A 176 1.15 5.78 -5.53
N TYR A 177 1.63 6.85 -4.90
CA TYR A 177 2.22 8.00 -5.57
C TYR A 177 3.48 7.62 -6.37
N ALA A 178 4.38 6.85 -5.78
CA ALA A 178 5.62 6.39 -6.44
C ALA A 178 5.30 5.51 -7.66
N TRP A 179 4.37 4.57 -7.52
CA TRP A 179 3.92 3.76 -8.65
C TRP A 179 3.34 4.61 -9.77
N ALA A 180 2.38 5.50 -9.44
CA ALA A 180 1.76 6.39 -10.43
C ALA A 180 2.80 7.23 -11.18
N THR A 181 3.73 7.84 -10.44
CA THR A 181 4.76 8.72 -10.98
C THR A 181 5.75 7.95 -11.87
N LEU A 182 6.26 6.80 -11.42
CA LEU A 182 7.19 6.00 -12.19
C LEU A 182 6.54 5.42 -13.44
N GLN A 183 5.32 4.89 -13.33
CA GLN A 183 4.62 4.35 -14.50
C GLN A 183 4.30 5.46 -15.51
N LYS A 184 3.94 6.65 -15.06
CA LYS A 184 3.73 7.79 -15.97
C LYS A 184 5.02 8.23 -16.66
N LYS A 185 6.15 8.18 -15.97
CA LYS A 185 7.47 8.56 -16.49
C LYS A 185 8.02 7.55 -17.49
N THR A 186 7.85 6.25 -17.26
CA THR A 186 8.51 5.18 -18.00
C THR A 186 7.59 4.37 -18.90
N GLY A 187 6.27 4.44 -18.67
CA GLY A 187 5.23 3.73 -19.42
C GLY A 187 4.36 4.65 -20.27
N LYS A 188 3.33 4.05 -20.88
CA LYS A 188 2.33 4.74 -21.73
C LYS A 188 0.91 4.47 -21.26
N SER A 189 0.71 3.44 -20.43
CA SER A 189 -0.60 3.02 -19.98
C SER A 189 -1.20 4.01 -18.98
N ALA A 190 -2.53 4.09 -18.97
CA ALA A 190 -3.27 5.00 -18.09
C ALA A 190 -3.12 4.58 -16.62
N VAL A 191 -2.98 5.59 -15.76
CA VAL A 191 -2.98 5.43 -14.31
C VAL A 191 -4.15 6.24 -13.75
N TYR A 192 -4.92 5.66 -12.84
CA TYR A 192 -6.02 6.31 -12.14
C TYR A 192 -5.76 6.22 -10.63
N SER A 193 -5.85 7.34 -9.94
CA SER A 193 -5.57 7.41 -8.49
C SER A 193 -6.84 7.75 -7.72
N ALA A 194 -7.07 7.05 -6.61
CA ALA A 194 -8.23 7.22 -5.74
C ALA A 194 -7.89 7.26 -4.26
N TYR A 195 -8.86 7.76 -3.49
CA TYR A 195 -8.78 7.91 -2.04
C TYR A 195 -10.16 7.67 -1.42
N LEU A 196 -10.29 6.64 -0.59
CA LEU A 196 -11.53 6.39 0.14
C LEU A 196 -11.50 7.14 1.48
N ALA A 197 -12.41 8.10 1.64
CA ALA A 197 -12.54 8.91 2.87
C ALA A 197 -13.87 8.68 3.59
N GLN A 198 -14.81 7.94 3.01
CA GLN A 198 -16.09 7.65 3.64
C GLN A 198 -15.89 6.87 4.94
N LYS A 199 -16.16 7.53 6.06
CA LYS A 199 -16.18 6.88 7.38
C LYS A 199 -17.49 6.13 7.54
N SER A 200 -17.42 4.90 8.09
CA SER A 200 -18.58 4.14 8.54
C SER A 200 -18.37 3.66 9.97
N ASP A 201 -19.46 3.49 10.71
CA ASP A 201 -19.40 2.83 12.04
C ASP A 201 -19.07 1.35 11.91
N ARG A 202 -19.37 0.75 10.77
CA ARG A 202 -18.93 -0.60 10.41
C ARG A 202 -17.51 -0.56 9.86
N THR A 203 -16.63 -1.40 10.41
CA THR A 203 -15.21 -1.52 10.01
C THR A 203 -14.73 -2.96 10.12
N VAL A 204 -13.70 -3.31 9.36
CA VAL A 204 -13.14 -4.68 9.38
C VAL A 204 -12.17 -4.84 10.54
N TYR A 205 -11.21 -3.94 10.70
CA TYR A 205 -10.08 -4.11 11.62
C TYR A 205 -9.88 -2.97 12.62
N ALA A 206 -10.46 -1.80 12.36
CA ALA A 206 -10.09 -0.61 13.13
C ALA A 206 -10.62 -0.61 14.56
N LYS A 207 -9.79 -0.15 15.48
CA LYS A 207 -10.10 0.11 16.89
C LYS A 207 -9.98 1.60 17.19
N GLY A 208 -10.65 2.04 18.24
CA GLY A 208 -10.55 3.40 18.76
C GLY A 208 -11.18 4.48 17.87
N ASN A 209 -10.79 5.74 18.12
CA ASN A 209 -11.33 6.90 17.41
C ASN A 209 -10.77 7.00 16.00
N ARG A 210 -11.63 6.90 14.98
CA ARG A 210 -11.28 6.99 13.57
C ARG A 210 -11.71 8.33 12.98
N ARG A 211 -10.93 8.84 12.03
CA ARG A 211 -11.25 10.05 11.27
C ARG A 211 -11.82 9.77 9.89
N GLY A 212 -11.66 8.54 9.37
CA GLY A 212 -12.07 8.16 8.03
C GLY A 212 -12.22 6.65 7.83
N ALA A 213 -12.04 6.21 6.59
CA ALA A 213 -12.02 4.80 6.21
C ALA A 213 -10.72 4.14 6.69
N ALA A 214 -10.84 3.08 7.47
CA ALA A 214 -9.70 2.32 7.97
C ALA A 214 -9.19 1.32 6.93
N HIS A 215 -8.04 0.68 7.24
CA HIS A 215 -7.49 -0.38 6.41
C HIS A 215 -8.51 -1.49 6.13
N ALA A 216 -8.63 -1.90 4.87
CA ALA A 216 -9.57 -2.90 4.35
C ALA A 216 -11.08 -2.53 4.43
N ASP A 217 -11.45 -1.32 4.84
CA ASP A 217 -12.86 -0.91 4.82
C ASP A 217 -13.43 -0.87 3.39
N ASP A 218 -12.61 -0.57 2.39
CA ASP A 218 -12.95 -0.56 0.96
C ASP A 218 -13.50 -1.89 0.44
N ILE A 219 -13.10 -3.02 1.04
CA ILE A 219 -13.63 -4.35 0.71
C ILE A 219 -15.15 -4.40 0.91
N MET A 220 -15.67 -3.78 1.96
CA MET A 220 -17.13 -3.77 2.24
C MET A 220 -17.91 -2.96 1.20
N TYR A 221 -17.31 -1.91 0.64
CA TYR A 221 -17.91 -1.14 -0.44
C TYR A 221 -17.98 -1.95 -1.73
N LEU A 222 -16.89 -2.63 -2.07
CA LEU A 222 -16.77 -3.34 -3.35
C LEU A 222 -17.52 -4.67 -3.39
N ASN A 223 -17.65 -5.37 -2.27
CA ASN A 223 -18.39 -6.64 -2.20
C ASN A 223 -19.90 -6.46 -2.01
N GLY A 224 -20.39 -5.22 -1.96
CA GLY A 224 -21.82 -4.90 -1.81
C GLY A 224 -22.38 -5.13 -0.41
N SER A 225 -21.56 -5.17 0.63
CA SER A 225 -22.03 -5.32 2.01
C SER A 225 -22.98 -4.20 2.41
N PHE A 226 -22.68 -2.96 2.05
CA PHE A 226 -23.52 -1.80 2.33
C PHE A 226 -24.80 -1.75 1.47
N LEU A 227 -24.75 -2.27 0.25
CA LEU A 227 -25.96 -2.36 -0.61
C LEU A 227 -27.03 -3.28 -0.02
N LYS A 228 -26.62 -4.33 0.68
CA LYS A 228 -27.54 -5.24 1.37
C LYS A 228 -28.17 -4.63 2.61
N GLU A 229 -27.57 -3.59 3.15
CA GLU A 229 -27.97 -2.89 4.37
C GLU A 229 -28.22 -1.39 4.11
N ALA A 230 -28.67 -1.01 2.90
CA ALA A 230 -28.80 0.37 2.45
C ALA A 230 -29.73 1.24 3.32
N GLU A 231 -30.76 0.65 3.94
CA GLU A 231 -31.62 1.35 4.88
C GLU A 231 -30.86 1.83 6.14
N ARG A 232 -29.90 1.05 6.59
CA ARG A 232 -29.06 1.35 7.77
C ARG A 232 -27.86 2.23 7.44
N TYR A 233 -27.29 2.06 6.24
CA TYR A 233 -26.08 2.72 5.78
C TYR A 233 -26.30 3.39 4.41
N PRO A 234 -27.19 4.39 4.29
CA PRO A 234 -27.58 4.94 2.98
C PRO A 234 -26.43 5.69 2.26
N GLN A 235 -25.57 6.35 3.01
CA GLN A 235 -24.42 7.06 2.43
C GLN A 235 -23.35 6.08 1.94
N GLU A 236 -23.03 5.08 2.73
CA GLU A 236 -22.09 4.01 2.36
C GLU A 236 -22.62 3.19 1.18
N ALA A 237 -23.91 2.93 1.12
CA ALA A 237 -24.54 2.24 -0.02
C ALA A 237 -24.38 3.06 -1.31
N THR A 238 -24.59 4.38 -1.26
CA THR A 238 -24.36 5.27 -2.40
C THR A 238 -22.91 5.23 -2.87
N VAL A 239 -21.93 5.33 -1.96
CA VAL A 239 -20.50 5.23 -2.27
C VAL A 239 -20.17 3.84 -2.84
N SER A 240 -20.75 2.78 -2.25
CA SER A 240 -20.56 1.39 -2.72
C SER A 240 -21.02 1.20 -4.15
N GLU A 241 -22.18 1.72 -4.52
CA GLU A 241 -22.71 1.64 -5.88
C GLU A 241 -21.80 2.36 -6.90
N ILE A 242 -21.37 3.58 -6.57
CA ILE A 242 -20.47 4.38 -7.41
C ILE A 242 -19.11 3.67 -7.58
N MET A 243 -18.50 3.20 -6.50
CA MET A 243 -17.23 2.48 -6.56
C MET A 243 -17.33 1.22 -7.42
N GLN A 244 -18.37 0.40 -7.21
CA GLN A 244 -18.56 -0.82 -8.00
C GLN A 244 -18.69 -0.51 -9.49
N GLN A 245 -19.39 0.56 -9.89
CA GLN A 245 -19.51 0.97 -11.30
C GLN A 245 -18.14 1.32 -11.89
N TYR A 246 -17.31 2.11 -11.19
CA TYR A 246 -15.95 2.44 -11.65
C TYR A 246 -15.07 1.19 -11.79
N TRP A 247 -15.08 0.28 -10.80
CA TRP A 247 -14.30 -0.96 -10.82
C TRP A 247 -14.71 -1.88 -11.95
N VAL A 248 -16.01 -2.05 -12.16
CA VAL A 248 -16.56 -2.87 -13.25
C VAL A 248 -16.23 -2.26 -14.62
N ASN A 249 -16.37 -0.94 -14.79
CA ASN A 249 -16.01 -0.25 -16.02
C ASN A 249 -14.51 -0.46 -16.32
N PHE A 250 -13.64 -0.20 -15.35
CA PHE A 250 -12.20 -0.40 -15.51
C PHE A 250 -11.85 -1.85 -15.84
N ALA A 251 -12.44 -2.81 -15.17
CA ALA A 251 -12.19 -4.23 -15.44
C ALA A 251 -12.62 -4.65 -16.86
N LYS A 252 -13.68 -4.03 -17.41
CA LYS A 252 -14.20 -4.30 -18.75
C LYS A 252 -13.43 -3.56 -19.84
N THR A 253 -13.10 -2.30 -19.61
CA THR A 253 -12.66 -1.36 -20.67
C THR A 253 -11.27 -0.78 -20.42
N MET A 254 -10.66 -1.01 -19.25
CA MET A 254 -9.41 -0.37 -18.79
C MET A 254 -9.57 1.16 -18.59
N ASN A 255 -10.80 1.63 -18.51
CA ASN A 255 -11.17 3.01 -18.21
C ASN A 255 -12.32 2.99 -17.18
N PRO A 256 -12.19 3.65 -16.02
CA PRO A 256 -13.22 3.64 -14.98
C PRO A 256 -14.46 4.45 -15.37
N ASN A 257 -14.34 5.39 -16.29
CA ASN A 257 -15.41 6.31 -16.64
C ASN A 257 -16.61 5.61 -17.29
N GLY A 258 -17.80 6.17 -17.06
CA GLY A 258 -19.06 5.64 -17.60
C GLY A 258 -20.21 6.63 -17.43
N ALA A 259 -21.34 6.36 -18.07
CA ALA A 259 -22.51 7.23 -18.03
C ALA A 259 -23.00 7.40 -16.57
N GLY A 260 -23.30 8.64 -16.18
CA GLY A 260 -23.82 8.97 -14.85
C GLY A 260 -22.76 9.07 -13.74
N LEU A 261 -21.50 8.80 -14.05
CA LEU A 261 -20.39 8.94 -13.10
C LEU A 261 -19.64 10.26 -13.31
N PRO A 262 -19.15 10.93 -12.26
CA PRO A 262 -18.19 12.01 -12.39
C PRO A 262 -16.96 11.58 -13.19
N GLU A 263 -16.40 12.49 -14.00
CA GLU A 263 -15.21 12.19 -14.78
C GLU A 263 -14.00 11.94 -13.89
N TRP A 264 -13.36 10.78 -14.05
CA TRP A 264 -12.13 10.41 -13.39
C TRP A 264 -10.97 10.55 -14.38
N PRO A 265 -10.16 11.62 -14.30
CA PRO A 265 -9.08 11.85 -15.25
C PRO A 265 -7.94 10.87 -15.05
N VAL A 266 -7.19 10.61 -16.11
CA VAL A 266 -5.90 9.92 -16.04
C VAL A 266 -4.93 10.75 -15.20
N TYR A 267 -4.16 10.09 -14.36
CA TYR A 267 -3.10 10.72 -13.56
C TYR A 267 -2.10 11.45 -14.46
N GLU A 268 -1.81 12.68 -14.11
CA GLU A 268 -0.78 13.50 -14.77
C GLU A 268 0.21 14.01 -13.73
N GLU A 269 1.48 13.87 -14.02
CA GLU A 269 2.54 14.44 -13.19
C GLU A 269 2.33 15.96 -13.06
N GLY A 270 2.30 16.48 -11.83
CA GLY A 270 2.06 17.90 -11.55
C GLY A 270 0.61 18.27 -11.22
N LYS A 271 -0.41 17.51 -11.65
CA LYS A 271 -1.82 17.78 -11.26
C LYS A 271 -2.18 17.30 -9.85
N LYS A 272 -1.45 16.35 -9.31
CA LYS A 272 -1.57 15.85 -7.93
C LYS A 272 -3.02 15.69 -7.44
N THR A 273 -3.90 15.13 -8.28
CA THR A 273 -5.32 14.96 -7.97
C THR A 273 -5.68 13.48 -7.85
N VAL A 274 -6.66 13.18 -6.99
CA VAL A 274 -7.22 11.84 -6.80
C VAL A 274 -8.74 11.90 -6.82
N MET A 275 -9.38 10.81 -7.26
CA MET A 275 -10.82 10.63 -7.09
C MET A 275 -11.11 10.25 -5.64
N GLN A 276 -11.74 11.13 -4.88
CA GLN A 276 -12.17 10.85 -3.52
C GLN A 276 -13.55 10.22 -3.52
N PHE A 277 -13.70 9.15 -2.72
CA PHE A 277 -14.98 8.55 -2.38
C PHE A 277 -15.39 8.95 -0.97
N ASN A 278 -16.35 9.90 -0.87
CA ASN A 278 -16.92 10.42 0.37
C ASN A 278 -18.27 11.07 0.07
N ASN A 279 -19.37 10.49 0.52
CA ASN A 279 -20.74 10.89 0.16
C ASN A 279 -21.00 10.95 -1.36
N GLY A 280 -20.20 10.23 -2.14
CA GLY A 280 -20.18 10.25 -3.60
C GLY A 280 -18.77 10.09 -4.15
N ALA A 281 -18.53 10.61 -5.35
CA ALA A 281 -17.22 10.66 -5.98
C ALA A 281 -16.89 12.10 -6.41
N THR A 282 -15.73 12.62 -6.02
CA THR A 282 -15.29 14.00 -6.29
C THR A 282 -13.79 14.05 -6.51
N LEU A 283 -13.35 14.81 -7.51
CA LEU A 283 -11.92 15.04 -7.74
C LEU A 283 -11.39 16.05 -6.72
N ILE A 284 -10.34 15.69 -5.99
CA ILE A 284 -9.68 16.54 -4.99
C ILE A 284 -8.16 16.57 -5.20
N GLU A 285 -7.48 17.51 -4.56
CA GLU A 285 -6.02 17.45 -4.43
C GLU A 285 -5.63 16.22 -3.60
N THR A 286 -4.51 15.58 -3.95
CA THR A 286 -4.00 14.42 -3.21
C THR A 286 -3.76 14.81 -1.76
N PRO A 287 -4.39 14.13 -0.80
CA PRO A 287 -4.23 14.48 0.61
C PRO A 287 -2.77 14.38 1.07
N ASN A 288 -2.39 15.31 1.94
CA ASN A 288 -1.08 15.36 2.57
C ASN A 288 0.14 15.24 1.63
N MET A 289 0.10 15.90 0.48
CA MET A 289 1.23 15.90 -0.46
C MET A 289 2.54 16.40 0.14
N VAL A 290 2.50 17.22 1.18
CA VAL A 290 3.70 17.67 1.91
C VAL A 290 4.38 16.50 2.61
N GLY A 291 3.60 15.67 3.31
CA GLY A 291 4.08 14.44 3.95
C GLY A 291 4.58 13.40 2.94
N ILE A 292 3.80 13.14 1.88
CA ILE A 292 4.20 12.24 0.78
C ILE A 292 5.52 12.71 0.14
N SER A 293 5.69 14.01 -0.07
CA SER A 293 6.93 14.57 -0.63
C SER A 293 8.13 14.47 0.33
N LEU A 294 7.90 14.58 1.65
CA LEU A 294 8.95 14.33 2.65
C LEU A 294 9.41 12.87 2.60
N ILE A 295 8.45 11.95 2.58
CA ILE A 295 8.72 10.50 2.48
C ILE A 295 9.47 10.19 1.17
N ASP A 296 9.07 10.79 0.05
CA ASP A 296 9.74 10.59 -1.24
C ASP A 296 11.22 10.99 -1.19
N ARG A 297 11.54 12.18 -0.63
CA ARG A 297 12.94 12.62 -0.42
C ARG A 297 13.71 11.67 0.50
N PHE A 298 13.07 11.20 1.58
CA PHE A 298 13.68 10.23 2.49
C PHE A 298 13.98 8.90 1.78
N MET A 299 13.07 8.38 0.98
CA MET A 299 13.27 7.14 0.22
C MET A 299 14.36 7.29 -0.86
N GLN A 300 14.46 8.47 -1.49
CA GLN A 300 15.57 8.77 -2.40
C GLN A 300 16.93 8.77 -1.66
N TYR A 301 16.97 9.36 -0.47
CA TYR A 301 18.16 9.34 0.37
C TYR A 301 18.56 7.90 0.77
N VAL A 302 17.62 7.10 1.23
CA VAL A 302 17.85 5.68 1.60
C VAL A 302 18.41 4.88 0.42
N ARG A 303 17.83 5.03 -0.79
CA ARG A 303 18.33 4.37 -1.99
C ARG A 303 19.75 4.79 -2.35
N LYS A 304 20.04 6.08 -2.24
CA LYS A 304 21.42 6.60 -2.48
C LYS A 304 22.43 5.99 -1.52
N VAL A 305 22.15 5.99 -0.22
CA VAL A 305 23.03 5.39 0.80
C VAL A 305 23.23 3.89 0.55
N LYS A 306 22.18 3.18 0.16
CA LYS A 306 22.24 1.75 -0.16
C LYS A 306 23.11 1.46 -1.40
N ALA A 307 22.98 2.26 -2.44
CA ALA A 307 23.81 2.15 -3.65
C ALA A 307 25.29 2.42 -3.34
N GLU A 308 25.61 3.47 -2.57
CA GLU A 308 26.97 3.77 -2.13
C GLU A 308 27.59 2.64 -1.31
N ALA A 309 26.80 2.01 -0.41
CA ALA A 309 27.24 0.88 0.42
C ALA A 309 27.47 -0.41 -0.40
N SER A 310 26.76 -0.60 -1.51
CA SER A 310 26.92 -1.76 -2.40
C SER A 310 27.96 -1.58 -3.51
N GLY A 311 28.58 -0.40 -3.59
CA GLY A 311 29.59 -0.10 -4.61
C GLY A 311 29.02 0.05 -6.04
N GLN A 312 27.75 0.35 -6.14
CA GLN A 312 27.02 0.58 -7.40
C GLN A 312 26.92 2.06 -7.73
#